data_25100856a0ecc93b43090320a169a15f
#
_entry.id   25100856a0ecc93b43090320a169a15f
#
_cell.length_a   1.000
_cell.length_b   1.000
_cell.length_c   1.000
_cell.angle_alpha   90.00
_cell.angle_beta   90.00
_cell.angle_gamma   90.00
#
_symmetry.space_group_name_H-M   'P 1'
#
loop_
_entity.id
_entity.type
_entity.pdbx_description
1 polymer ?
#
loop_
_entity_poly.entity_id
_entity_poly.type
_entity_poly.pdbx_seq_one_letter_code
_entity_poly.pdbx_strand_id
1 'polypeptide(L)'
;MMDVKGPEIRTGDVPETFELEQGETFDFTFGAGIGGIGEDGVRRVDVNYPGFSKDIAVGDTVLVDSGLIRLKVLAIEGQHVRCEVVIPGPLGNRRHINLPGVRVNLPALTKKDQGDVDVGIEAGVDFFALSFVREPDDLDIFHRYLADNASTAKIIAKIEDQQAITNLEAIIRASDGLMVARGDLGIECPFEDLPLIQSRAINTCIQLTKPVIVATHMLESMIESPLPTRAEVTDIFNAIREQADCVMLSGETTVGKYPVECVETIKRIARRMEREEKAVL
;
A
#
# COMPACT_ATOMS: atom_id res chain seq x y z
N MET A 1 -16.00 3.17 7.78
CA MET A 1 -14.72 2.46 7.77
C MET A 1 -13.60 3.46 8.02
N MET A 2 -12.63 3.09 8.85
CA MET A 2 -11.45 3.90 9.16
C MET A 2 -10.18 3.17 8.67
N ASP A 3 -9.29 3.89 8.01
CA ASP A 3 -7.99 3.38 7.59
C ASP A 3 -7.00 3.40 8.77
N VAL A 4 -6.28 2.30 8.97
CA VAL A 4 -5.20 2.19 9.95
C VAL A 4 -3.89 2.15 9.16
N LYS A 5 -3.12 3.21 9.31
CA LYS A 5 -1.95 3.48 8.47
C LYS A 5 -0.90 2.37 8.49
N GLY A 6 -0.74 1.71 9.64
CA GLY A 6 0.28 0.68 9.82
C GLY A 6 1.72 1.22 9.81
N PRO A 7 2.69 0.31 9.91
CA PRO A 7 4.10 0.65 9.98
C PRO A 7 4.68 0.94 8.59
N GLU A 8 4.97 2.19 8.30
CA GLU A 8 5.65 2.60 7.06
C GLU A 8 7.16 2.81 7.31
N ILE A 9 7.95 2.37 6.34
CA ILE A 9 9.36 2.76 6.28
C ILE A 9 9.45 4.07 5.48
N ARG A 10 10.11 5.06 6.06
CA ARG A 10 10.29 6.37 5.42
C ARG A 10 11.70 6.89 5.58
N THR A 11 12.13 7.69 4.60
CA THR A 11 13.34 8.52 4.75
C THR A 11 13.11 9.57 5.83
N GLY A 12 14.18 10.02 6.44
CA GLY A 12 14.22 11.19 7.32
C GLY A 12 14.10 12.51 6.55
N ASP A 13 14.41 13.60 7.27
CA ASP A 13 14.45 14.93 6.67
C ASP A 13 15.78 15.17 5.96
N VAL A 14 15.77 15.95 4.88
CA VAL A 14 16.93 16.42 4.14
C VAL A 14 16.96 17.95 4.15
N PRO A 15 18.14 18.61 4.14
CA PRO A 15 18.24 20.07 4.18
C PRO A 15 17.64 20.75 2.93
N GLU A 16 17.76 20.04 1.80
CA GLU A 16 17.20 20.41 0.48
C GLU A 16 16.89 19.14 -0.29
N THR A 17 16.04 19.24 -1.31
CA THR A 17 15.76 18.10 -2.19
C THR A 17 17.03 17.68 -2.92
N PHE A 18 17.40 16.40 -2.81
CA PHE A 18 18.53 15.84 -3.56
C PHE A 18 18.05 15.41 -4.94
N GLU A 19 18.58 16.04 -5.97
CA GLU A 19 18.46 15.54 -7.33
C GLU A 19 19.45 14.38 -7.50
N LEU A 20 18.96 13.15 -7.39
CA LEU A 20 19.78 11.95 -7.53
C LEU A 20 20.01 11.63 -9.00
N GLU A 21 21.24 11.30 -9.36
CA GLU A 21 21.65 10.97 -10.73
C GLU A 21 21.85 9.46 -10.90
N GLN A 22 21.63 8.95 -12.11
CA GLN A 22 21.84 7.53 -12.40
C GLN A 22 23.33 7.14 -12.23
N GLY A 23 23.57 6.03 -11.55
CA GLY A 23 24.90 5.51 -11.24
C GLY A 23 25.56 6.20 -10.03
N GLU A 24 24.87 7.19 -9.42
CA GLU A 24 25.34 7.83 -8.20
C GLU A 24 25.31 6.84 -7.02
N THR A 25 26.31 6.96 -6.14
CA THR A 25 26.32 6.27 -4.84
C THR A 25 25.51 7.07 -3.84
N PHE A 26 24.64 6.40 -3.09
CA PHE A 26 23.78 6.99 -2.08
C PHE A 26 23.71 6.09 -0.83
N ASP A 27 23.71 6.67 0.36
CA ASP A 27 23.69 5.92 1.62
C ASP A 27 22.38 6.12 2.38
N PHE A 28 21.77 5.02 2.82
CA PHE A 28 20.76 5.05 3.88
C PHE A 28 21.43 4.78 5.22
N THR A 29 21.01 5.54 6.26
CA THR A 29 21.56 5.46 7.62
C THR A 29 20.44 5.31 8.64
N PHE A 30 20.78 4.97 9.89
CA PHE A 30 19.86 5.00 11.00
C PHE A 30 20.49 5.72 12.19
N GLY A 31 19.76 6.70 12.75
CA GLY A 31 20.20 7.46 13.92
C GLY A 31 21.26 8.53 13.64
N ALA A 32 21.53 8.85 12.39
CA ALA A 32 22.47 9.91 12.00
C ALA A 32 21.82 11.31 11.99
N GLY A 33 20.49 11.39 12.04
CA GLY A 33 19.75 12.65 12.10
C GLY A 33 19.33 13.19 10.73
N ILE A 34 19.54 14.50 10.49
CA ILE A 34 19.18 15.12 9.22
C ILE A 34 20.14 14.63 8.13
N GLY A 35 19.57 14.27 6.97
CA GLY A 35 20.35 13.86 5.80
C GLY A 35 21.32 14.95 5.34
N GLY A 36 22.28 14.58 4.52
CA GLY A 36 23.33 15.50 4.06
C GLY A 36 24.34 14.82 3.17
N ILE A 37 25.52 15.43 3.09
CA ILE A 37 26.68 14.87 2.39
C ILE A 37 27.69 14.40 3.45
N GLY A 38 28.13 13.14 3.34
CA GLY A 38 29.13 12.58 4.23
C GLY A 38 30.53 13.15 4.03
N GLU A 39 31.46 12.80 4.92
CA GLU A 39 32.88 13.18 4.80
C GLU A 39 33.54 12.59 3.54
N ASP A 40 32.99 11.47 3.06
CA ASP A 40 33.37 10.79 1.81
C ASP A 40 32.72 11.40 0.55
N GLY A 41 31.94 12.47 0.71
CA GLY A 41 31.24 13.14 -0.38
C GLY A 41 29.95 12.45 -0.84
N VAL A 42 29.56 11.33 -0.21
CA VAL A 42 28.35 10.58 -0.55
C VAL A 42 27.13 11.21 0.12
N ARG A 43 26.07 11.42 -0.66
CA ARG A 43 24.77 11.86 -0.12
C ARG A 43 24.15 10.75 0.71
N ARG A 44 23.49 11.13 1.81
CA ARG A 44 22.85 10.18 2.72
C ARG A 44 21.57 10.73 3.32
N VAL A 45 20.67 9.81 3.72
CA VAL A 45 19.45 10.13 4.46
C VAL A 45 19.21 9.07 5.52
N ASP A 46 18.65 9.48 6.66
CA ASP A 46 18.21 8.56 7.68
C ASP A 46 16.94 7.82 7.24
N VAL A 47 16.71 6.65 7.84
CA VAL A 47 15.45 5.90 7.74
C VAL A 47 14.87 5.73 9.14
N ASN A 48 13.54 5.72 9.24
CA ASN A 48 12.83 5.57 10.51
C ASN A 48 12.75 4.11 11.02
N TYR A 49 13.38 3.16 10.32
CA TYR A 49 13.33 1.74 10.63
C TYR A 49 14.67 1.23 11.15
N PRO A 50 14.81 0.92 12.47
CA PRO A 50 16.06 0.44 13.08
C PRO A 50 16.58 -0.89 12.53
N GLY A 51 15.66 -1.72 12.00
CA GLY A 51 15.95 -3.02 11.40
C GLY A 51 16.43 -2.96 9.95
N PHE A 52 16.41 -1.78 9.31
CA PHE A 52 16.64 -1.62 7.89
C PHE A 52 17.89 -2.35 7.39
N SER A 53 19.05 -2.10 8.00
CA SER A 53 20.31 -2.73 7.60
C SER A 53 20.42 -4.23 7.94
N LYS A 54 19.51 -4.77 8.75
CA LYS A 54 19.51 -6.19 9.15
C LYS A 54 18.61 -7.04 8.25
N ASP A 55 17.52 -6.45 7.77
CA ASP A 55 16.51 -7.16 7.00
C ASP A 55 16.81 -7.15 5.51
N ILE A 56 17.58 -6.16 5.04
CA ILE A 56 17.97 -5.99 3.63
C ILE A 56 19.30 -6.70 3.33
N ALA A 57 19.48 -7.16 2.11
CA ALA A 57 20.69 -7.83 1.64
C ALA A 57 21.34 -7.11 0.44
N VAL A 58 22.63 -7.37 0.21
CA VAL A 58 23.32 -6.90 -1.00
C VAL A 58 22.65 -7.46 -2.24
N GLY A 59 22.33 -6.59 -3.18
CA GLY A 59 21.60 -6.91 -4.41
C GLY A 59 20.10 -6.62 -4.35
N ASP A 60 19.52 -6.39 -3.16
CA ASP A 60 18.12 -6.00 -3.02
C ASP A 60 17.84 -4.63 -3.64
N THR A 61 16.57 -4.42 -3.96
CA THR A 61 16.06 -3.16 -4.49
C THR A 61 15.44 -2.33 -3.38
N VAL A 62 15.79 -1.05 -3.33
CA VAL A 62 15.12 -0.04 -2.50
C VAL A 62 14.34 0.89 -3.43
N LEU A 63 13.03 0.96 -3.25
CA LEU A 63 12.16 1.88 -3.95
C LEU A 63 11.83 3.05 -3.05
N VAL A 64 11.93 4.28 -3.56
CA VAL A 64 11.64 5.49 -2.80
C VAL A 64 10.62 6.33 -3.56
N ASP A 65 9.76 7.04 -2.81
CA ASP A 65 8.71 7.90 -3.33
C ASP A 65 7.77 7.18 -4.30
N SER A 66 7.12 6.12 -3.81
CA SER A 66 6.21 5.28 -4.59
C SER A 66 6.86 4.65 -5.84
N GLY A 67 8.15 4.31 -5.73
CA GLY A 67 8.90 3.65 -6.79
C GLY A 67 9.44 4.57 -7.88
N LEU A 68 9.26 5.89 -7.76
CA LEU A 68 9.81 6.88 -8.69
C LEU A 68 11.33 6.88 -8.70
N ILE A 69 11.96 6.62 -7.55
CA ILE A 69 13.41 6.46 -7.41
C ILE A 69 13.69 5.00 -7.10
N ARG A 70 14.64 4.41 -7.81
CA ARG A 70 15.07 3.02 -7.58
C ARG A 70 16.54 2.96 -7.29
N LEU A 71 16.89 2.29 -6.19
CA LEU A 71 18.27 2.06 -5.80
C LEU A 71 18.53 0.55 -5.65
N LYS A 72 19.79 0.15 -5.84
CA LYS A 72 20.27 -1.21 -5.63
C LYS A 72 21.29 -1.24 -4.51
N VAL A 73 21.12 -2.14 -3.56
CA VAL A 73 22.06 -2.29 -2.44
C VAL A 73 23.40 -2.86 -2.93
N LEU A 74 24.49 -2.14 -2.65
CA LEU A 74 25.84 -2.52 -3.00
C LEU A 74 26.61 -3.11 -1.82
N ALA A 75 26.46 -2.52 -0.62
CA ALA A 75 27.16 -2.92 0.60
C ALA A 75 26.36 -2.55 1.84
N ILE A 76 26.59 -3.28 2.93
CA ILE A 76 25.98 -3.03 4.23
C ILE A 76 27.11 -3.02 5.27
N GLU A 77 27.28 -1.89 5.96
CA GLU A 77 28.32 -1.70 6.99
C GLU A 77 27.69 -1.14 8.27
N GLY A 78 27.40 -2.03 9.22
CA GLY A 78 26.73 -1.66 10.47
C GLY A 78 25.32 -1.14 10.21
N GLN A 79 25.10 0.15 10.43
CA GLN A 79 23.81 0.83 10.16
C GLN A 79 23.79 1.61 8.84
N HIS A 80 24.82 1.49 8.04
CA HIS A 80 24.93 2.12 6.73
C HIS A 80 24.60 1.10 5.63
N VAL A 81 23.68 1.47 4.75
CA VAL A 81 23.31 0.70 3.57
C VAL A 81 23.68 1.53 2.34
N ARG A 82 24.76 1.14 1.69
CA ARG A 82 25.26 1.79 0.48
C ARG A 82 24.55 1.27 -0.75
N CYS A 83 24.04 2.17 -1.56
CA CYS A 83 23.24 1.86 -2.75
C CYS A 83 23.80 2.57 -3.99
N GLU A 84 23.46 2.03 -5.16
CA GLU A 84 23.58 2.68 -6.46
C GLU A 84 22.21 3.16 -6.92
N VAL A 85 22.11 4.38 -7.42
CA VAL A 85 20.90 4.92 -8.02
C VAL A 85 20.70 4.31 -9.42
N VAL A 86 19.68 3.48 -9.58
CA VAL A 86 19.32 2.83 -10.84
C VAL A 86 18.36 3.67 -11.65
N ILE A 87 17.32 4.20 -11.00
CA ILE A 87 16.38 5.17 -11.59
C ILE A 87 16.53 6.47 -10.79
N PRO A 88 16.93 7.56 -11.44
CA PRO A 88 17.16 8.84 -10.79
C PRO A 88 15.86 9.57 -10.45
N GLY A 89 15.94 10.59 -9.57
CA GLY A 89 14.81 11.44 -9.24
C GLY A 89 15.04 12.35 -8.03
N PRO A 90 14.09 13.26 -7.74
CA PRO A 90 14.17 14.19 -6.63
C PRO A 90 13.81 13.51 -5.30
N LEU A 91 14.78 13.38 -4.39
CA LEU A 91 14.56 12.86 -3.05
C LEU A 91 14.35 14.01 -2.07
N GLY A 92 13.09 14.21 -1.68
CA GLY A 92 12.68 15.16 -0.65
C GLY A 92 12.52 14.53 0.73
N ASN A 93 11.92 15.30 1.65
CA ASN A 93 11.69 14.89 3.04
C ASN A 93 10.69 13.73 3.15
N ARG A 94 10.95 12.79 4.06
CA ARG A 94 10.03 11.76 4.55
C ARG A 94 9.36 10.92 3.46
N ARG A 95 10.12 10.57 2.42
CA ARG A 95 9.62 9.75 1.32
C ARG A 95 9.41 8.31 1.76
N HIS A 96 8.33 7.70 1.27
CA HIS A 96 8.04 6.30 1.52
C HIS A 96 9.11 5.41 0.92
N ILE A 97 9.48 4.34 1.62
CA ILE A 97 10.41 3.31 1.17
C ILE A 97 9.67 2.00 1.07
N ASN A 98 9.76 1.35 -0.09
CA ASN A 98 9.33 -0.02 -0.31
C ASN A 98 10.53 -0.92 -0.53
N LEU A 99 10.45 -2.14 -0.03
CA LEU A 99 11.50 -3.15 -0.10
C LEU A 99 10.94 -4.44 -0.72
N PRO A 100 10.75 -4.48 -2.06
CA PRO A 100 10.11 -5.62 -2.71
C PRO A 100 10.81 -6.94 -2.41
N GLY A 101 10.05 -7.92 -1.92
CA GLY A 101 10.56 -9.25 -1.59
C GLY A 101 11.34 -9.35 -0.28
N VAL A 102 11.58 -8.26 0.43
CA VAL A 102 12.26 -8.25 1.73
C VAL A 102 11.25 -8.46 2.85
N ARG A 103 11.51 -9.44 3.73
CA ARG A 103 10.73 -9.62 4.95
C ARG A 103 11.14 -8.62 6.00
N VAL A 104 10.32 -7.60 6.24
CA VAL A 104 10.55 -6.59 7.27
C VAL A 104 9.95 -7.01 8.62
N ASN A 105 10.71 -6.77 9.70
CA ASN A 105 10.27 -7.09 11.06
C ASN A 105 9.65 -5.85 11.74
N LEU A 106 8.52 -5.40 11.20
CA LEU A 106 7.75 -4.27 11.74
C LEU A 106 6.53 -4.78 12.52
N PRO A 107 6.11 -4.08 13.60
CA PRO A 107 4.92 -4.47 14.36
C PRO A 107 3.65 -4.30 13.51
N ALA A 108 2.64 -5.14 13.72
CA ALA A 108 1.34 -5.02 13.04
C ALA A 108 0.64 -3.68 13.33
N LEU A 109 0.77 -3.18 14.55
CA LEU A 109 0.23 -1.90 15.02
C LEU A 109 1.32 -1.09 15.70
N THR A 110 1.53 0.14 15.24
CA THR A 110 2.39 1.09 15.96
C THR A 110 1.63 1.70 17.15
N LYS A 111 2.34 2.37 18.06
CA LYS A 111 1.69 3.12 19.15
C LYS A 111 0.77 4.23 18.64
N LYS A 112 1.11 4.81 17.49
CA LYS A 112 0.25 5.82 16.85
C LYS A 112 -1.03 5.18 16.34
N ASP A 113 -0.92 4.03 15.66
CA ASP A 113 -2.09 3.30 15.16
C ASP A 113 -3.05 2.92 16.29
N GLN A 114 -2.52 2.48 17.45
CA GLN A 114 -3.33 2.19 18.63
C GLN A 114 -4.13 3.42 19.07
N GLY A 115 -3.48 4.59 19.19
CA GLY A 115 -4.18 5.83 19.55
C GLY A 115 -5.21 6.27 18.49
N ASP A 116 -4.93 6.08 17.21
CA ASP A 116 -5.87 6.38 16.15
C ASP A 116 -7.08 5.40 16.19
N VAL A 117 -6.83 4.12 16.47
CA VAL A 117 -7.88 3.09 16.64
C VAL A 117 -8.77 3.38 17.84
N ASP A 118 -8.20 3.84 18.97
CA ASP A 118 -8.99 4.23 20.15
C ASP A 118 -10.00 5.34 19.81
N VAL A 119 -9.58 6.34 19.05
CA VAL A 119 -10.49 7.40 18.56
C VAL A 119 -11.57 6.80 17.64
N GLY A 120 -11.21 5.86 16.78
CA GLY A 120 -12.17 5.15 15.92
C GLY A 120 -13.19 4.35 16.70
N ILE A 121 -12.78 3.68 17.79
CA ILE A 121 -13.66 2.93 18.69
C ILE A 121 -14.63 3.87 19.39
N GLU A 122 -14.14 4.99 19.96
CA GLU A 122 -14.96 6.02 20.58
C GLU A 122 -15.99 6.63 19.60
N ALA A 123 -15.60 6.78 18.34
CA ALA A 123 -16.48 7.27 17.27
C ALA A 123 -17.49 6.23 16.77
N GLY A 124 -17.42 4.97 17.22
CA GLY A 124 -18.32 3.90 16.81
C GLY A 124 -18.09 3.43 15.36
N VAL A 125 -16.84 3.33 14.93
CA VAL A 125 -16.48 2.86 13.59
C VAL A 125 -16.84 1.38 13.44
N ASP A 126 -17.52 1.02 12.33
CA ASP A 126 -17.94 -0.37 12.07
C ASP A 126 -16.80 -1.23 11.48
N PHE A 127 -15.89 -0.61 10.73
CA PHE A 127 -14.80 -1.30 10.04
C PHE A 127 -13.48 -0.55 10.20
N PHE A 128 -12.41 -1.31 10.47
CA PHE A 128 -11.03 -0.84 10.33
C PHE A 128 -10.36 -1.52 9.15
N ALA A 129 -9.74 -0.75 8.27
CA ALA A 129 -8.91 -1.26 7.19
C ALA A 129 -7.45 -1.22 7.64
N LEU A 130 -6.84 -2.38 7.89
CA LEU A 130 -5.46 -2.50 8.37
C LEU A 130 -4.50 -2.54 7.18
N SER A 131 -3.60 -1.55 7.09
CA SER A 131 -2.56 -1.48 6.06
C SER A 131 -1.40 -2.43 6.38
N PHE A 132 -0.71 -2.86 5.35
CA PHE A 132 0.50 -3.69 5.42
C PHE A 132 0.33 -4.98 6.22
N VAL A 133 -0.82 -5.65 6.05
CA VAL A 133 -1.03 -7.00 6.61
C VAL A 133 -0.18 -7.99 5.83
N ARG A 134 0.74 -8.67 6.50
CA ARG A 134 1.70 -9.60 5.89
C ARG A 134 1.42 -11.06 6.22
N GLU A 135 0.84 -11.32 7.38
CA GLU A 135 0.56 -12.65 7.88
C GLU A 135 -0.67 -12.66 8.81
N PRO A 136 -1.29 -13.84 9.07
CA PRO A 136 -2.47 -13.93 9.92
C PRO A 136 -2.28 -13.37 11.32
N ASP A 137 -1.07 -13.51 11.89
CA ASP A 137 -0.73 -13.05 13.23
C ASP A 137 -0.92 -11.53 13.39
N ASP A 138 -0.73 -10.74 12.30
CA ASP A 138 -1.00 -9.30 12.31
C ASP A 138 -2.48 -9.02 12.63
N LEU A 139 -3.38 -9.84 12.07
CA LEU A 139 -4.83 -9.73 12.29
C LEU A 139 -5.22 -10.22 13.68
N ASP A 140 -4.61 -11.31 14.18
CA ASP A 140 -4.84 -11.83 15.52
C ASP A 140 -4.44 -10.82 16.60
N ILE A 141 -3.36 -10.06 16.37
CA ILE A 141 -2.94 -8.96 17.25
C ILE A 141 -4.01 -7.87 17.26
N PHE A 142 -4.51 -7.49 16.09
CA PHE A 142 -5.51 -6.43 15.99
C PHE A 142 -6.88 -6.86 16.53
N HIS A 143 -7.33 -8.09 16.28
CA HIS A 143 -8.56 -8.64 16.87
C HIS A 143 -8.51 -8.64 18.40
N ARG A 144 -7.38 -9.02 18.99
CA ARG A 144 -7.18 -8.95 20.45
C ARG A 144 -7.26 -7.51 20.95
N TYR A 145 -6.60 -6.58 20.25
CA TYR A 145 -6.65 -5.16 20.63
C TYR A 145 -8.08 -4.62 20.62
N LEU A 146 -8.88 -4.93 19.59
CA LEU A 146 -10.29 -4.54 19.52
C LEU A 146 -11.12 -5.16 20.65
N ALA A 147 -10.91 -6.46 20.92
CA ALA A 147 -11.62 -7.16 21.98
C ALA A 147 -11.31 -6.61 23.36
N ASP A 148 -10.04 -6.31 23.66
CA ASP A 148 -9.57 -5.72 24.92
C ASP A 148 -10.19 -4.33 25.17
N ASN A 149 -10.53 -3.62 24.09
CA ASN A 149 -11.22 -2.32 24.11
C ASN A 149 -12.73 -2.42 23.89
N ALA A 150 -13.32 -3.61 24.07
CA ALA A 150 -14.76 -3.90 23.94
C ALA A 150 -15.37 -3.45 22.59
N SER A 151 -14.58 -3.42 21.51
CA SER A 151 -15.04 -3.08 20.16
C SER A 151 -15.52 -4.33 19.42
N THR A 152 -16.62 -4.18 18.67
CA THR A 152 -17.15 -5.19 17.76
C THR A 152 -16.88 -4.87 16.30
N ALA A 153 -16.06 -3.85 16.04
CA ALA A 153 -15.68 -3.45 14.69
C ALA A 153 -15.00 -4.61 13.94
N LYS A 154 -15.20 -4.64 12.63
CA LYS A 154 -14.67 -5.64 11.72
C LYS A 154 -13.33 -5.20 11.11
N ILE A 155 -12.47 -6.15 10.78
CA ILE A 155 -11.16 -5.88 10.18
C ILE A 155 -11.17 -6.24 8.70
N ILE A 156 -10.85 -5.25 7.87
CA ILE A 156 -10.55 -5.41 6.45
C ILE A 156 -9.03 -5.46 6.30
N ALA A 157 -8.49 -6.59 5.87
CA ALA A 157 -7.06 -6.73 5.60
C ALA A 157 -6.70 -6.11 4.26
N LYS A 158 -5.71 -5.22 4.22
CA LYS A 158 -5.21 -4.62 2.98
C LYS A 158 -4.02 -5.43 2.46
N ILE A 159 -4.11 -5.86 1.21
CA ILE A 159 -3.04 -6.57 0.51
C ILE A 159 -2.22 -5.54 -0.27
N GLU A 160 -0.99 -5.31 0.17
CA GLU A 160 -0.15 -4.20 -0.28
C GLU A 160 1.29 -4.60 -0.61
N ASP A 161 1.71 -5.83 -0.25
CA ASP A 161 3.06 -6.31 -0.48
C ASP A 161 3.14 -7.78 -0.93
N GLN A 162 4.34 -8.23 -1.29
CA GLN A 162 4.59 -9.59 -1.79
C GLN A 162 4.40 -10.67 -0.71
N GLN A 163 4.66 -10.37 0.56
CA GLN A 163 4.46 -11.30 1.66
C GLN A 163 2.96 -11.57 1.86
N ALA A 164 2.13 -10.53 1.77
CA ALA A 164 0.68 -10.66 1.80
C ALA A 164 0.15 -11.55 0.68
N ILE A 165 0.70 -11.44 -0.54
CA ILE A 165 0.32 -12.30 -1.69
C ILE A 165 0.66 -13.76 -1.41
N THR A 166 1.82 -14.02 -0.81
CA THR A 166 2.25 -15.37 -0.45
C THR A 166 1.32 -15.99 0.60
N ASN A 167 0.87 -15.22 1.57
CA ASN A 167 0.01 -15.63 2.69
C ASN A 167 -1.49 -15.38 2.44
N LEU A 168 -1.88 -15.04 1.20
CA LEU A 168 -3.19 -14.49 0.86
C LEU A 168 -4.37 -15.27 1.43
N GLU A 169 -4.42 -16.59 1.24
CA GLU A 169 -5.52 -17.42 1.74
C GLU A 169 -5.60 -17.42 3.27
N ALA A 170 -4.47 -17.49 3.96
CA ALA A 170 -4.40 -17.48 5.41
C ALA A 170 -4.86 -16.12 5.98
N ILE A 171 -4.46 -15.01 5.34
CA ILE A 171 -4.91 -13.65 5.68
C ILE A 171 -6.42 -13.52 5.50
N ILE A 172 -6.98 -13.98 4.36
CA ILE A 172 -8.43 -13.92 4.10
C ILE A 172 -9.20 -14.70 5.15
N ARG A 173 -8.72 -15.88 5.55
CA ARG A 173 -9.36 -16.69 6.61
C ARG A 173 -9.40 -15.97 7.96
N ALA A 174 -8.33 -15.26 8.31
CA ALA A 174 -8.19 -14.54 9.57
C ALA A 174 -8.90 -13.19 9.60
N SER A 175 -9.21 -12.59 8.44
CA SER A 175 -9.88 -11.28 8.33
C SER A 175 -11.40 -11.39 8.27
N ASP A 176 -12.11 -10.26 8.45
CA ASP A 176 -13.55 -10.16 8.18
C ASP A 176 -13.84 -9.79 6.71
N GLY A 177 -12.86 -9.26 6.00
CA GLY A 177 -12.91 -8.95 4.58
C GLY A 177 -11.53 -8.54 4.07
N LEU A 178 -11.42 -8.35 2.77
CA LEU A 178 -10.17 -8.03 2.10
C LEU A 178 -10.27 -6.74 1.31
N MET A 179 -9.14 -6.02 1.20
CA MET A 179 -8.97 -4.93 0.25
C MET A 179 -7.73 -5.19 -0.60
N VAL A 180 -7.90 -5.23 -1.91
CA VAL A 180 -6.79 -5.21 -2.86
C VAL A 180 -6.41 -3.76 -3.09
N ALA A 181 -5.37 -3.30 -2.40
CA ALA A 181 -4.89 -1.91 -2.44
C ALA A 181 -3.85 -1.76 -3.55
N ARG A 182 -4.32 -1.59 -4.80
CA ARG A 182 -3.50 -1.68 -6.01
C ARG A 182 -2.43 -0.62 -6.14
N GLY A 183 -2.57 0.51 -5.41
CA GLY A 183 -1.56 1.57 -5.38
C GLY A 183 -0.22 1.08 -4.84
N ASP A 184 -0.21 0.64 -3.57
CA ASP A 184 1.00 0.13 -2.92
C ASP A 184 1.42 -1.22 -3.50
N LEU A 185 0.47 -2.11 -3.75
CA LEU A 185 0.73 -3.40 -4.37
C LEU A 185 1.41 -3.29 -5.75
N GLY A 186 1.03 -2.27 -6.55
CA GLY A 186 1.64 -2.02 -7.87
C GLY A 186 3.06 -1.46 -7.80
N ILE A 187 3.51 -1.01 -6.61
CA ILE A 187 4.91 -0.64 -6.37
C ILE A 187 5.72 -1.89 -6.01
N GLU A 188 5.12 -2.80 -5.26
CA GLU A 188 5.75 -4.01 -4.74
C GLU A 188 5.84 -5.16 -5.76
N CYS A 189 5.03 -5.13 -6.82
CA CYS A 189 4.92 -6.22 -7.80
C CYS A 189 5.10 -5.72 -9.23
N PRO A 190 5.51 -6.60 -10.18
CA PRO A 190 5.47 -6.28 -11.60
C PRO A 190 4.05 -5.89 -12.05
N PHE A 191 3.94 -4.88 -12.90
CA PHE A 191 2.63 -4.37 -13.36
C PHE A 191 1.76 -5.45 -14.02
N GLU A 192 2.39 -6.35 -14.75
CA GLU A 192 1.73 -7.47 -15.44
C GLU A 192 1.12 -8.50 -14.48
N ASP A 193 1.60 -8.59 -13.24
CA ASP A 193 1.09 -9.53 -12.25
C ASP A 193 -0.13 -8.96 -11.50
N LEU A 194 -0.28 -7.64 -11.44
CA LEU A 194 -1.33 -6.99 -10.66
C LEU A 194 -2.75 -7.46 -10.98
N PRO A 195 -3.17 -7.61 -12.26
CA PRO A 195 -4.48 -8.16 -12.59
C PRO A 195 -4.67 -9.61 -12.15
N LEU A 196 -3.60 -10.42 -12.23
CA LEU A 196 -3.65 -11.83 -11.80
C LEU A 196 -3.80 -11.95 -10.28
N ILE A 197 -3.09 -11.09 -9.54
CA ILE A 197 -3.18 -11.03 -8.08
C ILE A 197 -4.59 -10.59 -7.66
N GLN A 198 -5.16 -9.57 -8.30
CA GLN A 198 -6.54 -9.14 -8.08
C GLN A 198 -7.52 -10.27 -8.29
N SER A 199 -7.48 -10.92 -9.45
CA SER A 199 -8.38 -12.05 -9.78
C SER A 199 -8.23 -13.19 -8.77
N ARG A 200 -7.00 -13.54 -8.36
CA ARG A 200 -6.73 -14.55 -7.34
C ARG A 200 -7.33 -14.15 -5.99
N ALA A 201 -7.16 -12.91 -5.58
CA ALA A 201 -7.69 -12.40 -4.31
C ALA A 201 -9.23 -12.46 -4.29
N ILE A 202 -9.88 -11.96 -5.33
CA ILE A 202 -11.35 -11.99 -5.46
C ILE A 202 -11.86 -13.44 -5.44
N ASN A 203 -11.29 -14.32 -6.26
CA ASN A 203 -11.72 -15.72 -6.31
C ASN A 203 -11.55 -16.44 -4.96
N THR A 204 -10.45 -16.16 -4.23
CA THR A 204 -10.23 -16.75 -2.91
C THR A 204 -11.24 -16.21 -1.89
N CYS A 205 -11.58 -14.91 -1.94
CA CYS A 205 -12.62 -14.32 -1.10
C CYS A 205 -13.98 -14.95 -1.37
N ILE A 206 -14.36 -15.13 -2.63
CA ILE A 206 -15.62 -15.80 -3.01
C ILE A 206 -15.68 -17.23 -2.44
N GLN A 207 -14.61 -18.02 -2.60
CA GLN A 207 -14.54 -19.39 -2.07
C GLN A 207 -14.65 -19.45 -0.54
N LEU A 208 -14.14 -18.43 0.15
CA LEU A 208 -14.16 -18.34 1.60
C LEU A 208 -15.35 -17.53 2.15
N THR A 209 -16.23 -17.06 1.27
CA THR A 209 -17.41 -16.23 1.62
C THR A 209 -17.02 -15.00 2.42
N LYS A 210 -15.96 -14.31 1.99
CA LYS A 210 -15.45 -13.06 2.56
C LYS A 210 -15.66 -11.91 1.58
N PRO A 211 -16.13 -10.74 2.04
CA PRO A 211 -16.24 -9.58 1.16
C PRO A 211 -14.87 -9.08 0.69
N VAL A 212 -14.83 -8.60 -0.55
CA VAL A 212 -13.62 -8.05 -1.16
C VAL A 212 -13.85 -6.67 -1.77
N ILE A 213 -12.92 -5.76 -1.49
CA ILE A 213 -12.88 -4.40 -2.01
C ILE A 213 -11.72 -4.30 -3.01
N VAL A 214 -11.99 -3.79 -4.21
CA VAL A 214 -10.95 -3.38 -5.15
C VAL A 214 -10.76 -1.87 -5.02
N ALA A 215 -9.52 -1.45 -4.71
CA ALA A 215 -9.22 -0.08 -4.32
C ALA A 215 -8.12 0.53 -5.18
N THR A 216 -8.11 1.85 -5.22
CA THR A 216 -7.15 2.76 -5.83
C THR A 216 -7.12 2.76 -7.37
N HIS A 217 -6.86 3.93 -7.95
CA HIS A 217 -6.72 4.16 -9.39
C HIS A 217 -7.94 3.70 -10.21
N MET A 218 -9.17 3.78 -9.64
CA MET A 218 -10.38 3.36 -10.36
C MET A 218 -10.80 4.38 -11.43
N LEU A 219 -10.77 5.67 -11.07
CA LEU A 219 -11.11 6.80 -11.92
C LEU A 219 -10.13 7.97 -11.74
N GLU A 220 -8.84 7.67 -11.62
CA GLU A 220 -7.78 8.62 -11.28
C GLU A 220 -7.77 9.84 -12.20
N SER A 221 -8.03 9.66 -13.51
CA SER A 221 -8.12 10.77 -14.46
C SER A 221 -9.25 11.73 -14.13
N MET A 222 -10.29 11.26 -13.44
CA MET A 222 -11.45 12.07 -13.05
C MET A 222 -11.17 12.98 -11.84
N ILE A 223 -10.00 12.91 -11.22
CA ILE A 223 -9.57 13.96 -10.29
C ILE A 223 -9.60 15.33 -11.00
N GLU A 224 -9.15 15.39 -12.25
CA GLU A 224 -9.05 16.62 -13.06
C GLU A 224 -10.02 16.66 -14.24
N SER A 225 -10.49 15.53 -14.76
CA SER A 225 -11.33 15.40 -15.95
C SER A 225 -12.78 15.04 -15.59
N PRO A 226 -13.80 15.63 -16.22
CA PRO A 226 -15.20 15.25 -15.99
C PRO A 226 -15.58 13.88 -16.57
N LEU A 227 -14.70 13.26 -17.35
CA LEU A 227 -14.93 11.98 -18.00
C LEU A 227 -13.76 11.03 -17.75
N PRO A 228 -14.02 9.73 -17.52
CA PRO A 228 -12.99 8.72 -17.36
C PRO A 228 -12.32 8.37 -18.69
N THR A 229 -11.15 7.79 -18.61
CA THR A 229 -10.52 7.10 -19.74
C THR A 229 -11.24 5.78 -20.04
N ARG A 230 -11.04 5.26 -21.26
CA ARG A 230 -11.56 3.93 -21.63
C ARG A 230 -10.92 2.82 -20.83
N ALA A 231 -9.66 2.97 -20.46
CA ALA A 231 -8.95 2.00 -19.62
C ALA A 231 -9.58 1.88 -18.23
N GLU A 232 -9.90 3.00 -17.58
CA GLU A 232 -10.56 3.04 -16.28
C GLU A 232 -11.96 2.40 -16.33
N VAL A 233 -12.74 2.68 -17.38
CA VAL A 233 -14.04 2.02 -17.59
C VAL A 233 -13.89 0.50 -17.71
N THR A 234 -12.85 0.04 -18.43
CA THR A 234 -12.57 -1.40 -18.58
C THR A 234 -12.10 -2.02 -17.27
N ASP A 235 -11.32 -1.30 -16.48
CA ASP A 235 -10.83 -1.76 -15.18
C ASP A 235 -11.98 -1.95 -14.19
N ILE A 236 -12.86 -0.97 -14.04
CA ILE A 236 -14.07 -1.08 -13.23
C ILE A 236 -14.94 -2.23 -13.71
N PHE A 237 -15.16 -2.34 -15.02
CA PHE A 237 -15.91 -3.44 -15.61
C PHE A 237 -15.31 -4.81 -15.24
N ASN A 238 -13.99 -4.95 -15.29
CA ASN A 238 -13.33 -6.20 -14.92
C ASN A 238 -13.49 -6.52 -13.44
N ALA A 239 -13.30 -5.56 -12.53
CA ALA A 239 -13.49 -5.76 -11.09
C ALA A 239 -14.92 -6.26 -10.78
N ILE A 240 -15.93 -5.67 -11.41
CA ILE A 240 -17.33 -6.08 -11.23
C ILE A 240 -17.59 -7.47 -11.83
N ARG A 241 -17.05 -7.76 -13.02
CA ARG A 241 -17.16 -9.06 -13.68
C ARG A 241 -16.49 -10.18 -12.85
N GLU A 242 -15.41 -9.87 -12.17
CA GLU A 242 -14.75 -10.78 -11.23
C GLU A 242 -15.52 -10.95 -9.92
N GLN A 243 -16.65 -10.25 -9.75
CA GLN A 243 -17.54 -10.29 -8.58
C GLN A 243 -16.92 -9.68 -7.32
N ALA A 244 -16.14 -8.60 -7.46
CA ALA A 244 -15.78 -7.78 -6.31
C ALA A 244 -17.05 -7.20 -5.68
N ASP A 245 -17.15 -7.26 -4.33
CA ASP A 245 -18.30 -6.74 -3.60
C ASP A 245 -18.34 -5.22 -3.59
N CYS A 246 -17.18 -4.58 -3.66
CA CYS A 246 -17.06 -3.14 -3.64
C CYS A 246 -15.86 -2.67 -4.50
N VAL A 247 -16.02 -1.51 -5.14
CA VAL A 247 -14.94 -0.71 -5.72
C VAL A 247 -14.83 0.59 -4.93
N MET A 248 -13.61 0.97 -4.57
CA MET A 248 -13.36 2.13 -3.72
C MET A 248 -12.76 3.28 -4.53
N LEU A 249 -13.28 4.48 -4.32
CA LEU A 249 -12.69 5.75 -4.76
C LEU A 249 -11.85 6.34 -3.62
N SER A 250 -10.78 7.03 -3.94
CA SER A 250 -9.84 7.68 -3.02
C SER A 250 -9.69 9.16 -3.35
N GLY A 251 -8.64 9.55 -4.05
CA GLY A 251 -8.37 10.91 -4.49
C GLY A 251 -9.51 11.53 -5.30
N GLU A 252 -10.19 10.71 -6.10
CA GLU A 252 -11.31 11.10 -6.96
C GLU A 252 -12.45 11.77 -6.17
N THR A 253 -12.69 11.34 -4.91
CA THR A 253 -13.76 11.87 -4.06
C THR A 253 -13.26 12.76 -2.93
N THR A 254 -11.94 12.75 -2.63
CA THR A 254 -11.39 13.55 -1.52
C THR A 254 -10.81 14.88 -1.96
N VAL A 255 -10.12 14.92 -3.10
CA VAL A 255 -9.46 16.11 -3.65
C VAL A 255 -9.87 16.39 -5.09
N GLY A 256 -10.57 15.45 -5.72
CA GLY A 256 -11.00 15.57 -7.11
C GLY A 256 -12.04 16.66 -7.35
N LYS A 257 -12.08 17.18 -8.58
CA LYS A 257 -13.03 18.22 -9.02
C LYS A 257 -14.43 17.66 -9.29
N TYR A 258 -14.57 16.35 -9.49
CA TYR A 258 -15.80 15.70 -9.97
C TYR A 258 -16.22 14.51 -9.08
N PRO A 259 -16.34 14.69 -7.74
CA PRO A 259 -16.58 13.56 -6.81
C PRO A 259 -17.91 12.85 -7.05
N VAL A 260 -18.97 13.59 -7.37
CA VAL A 260 -20.32 13.04 -7.62
C VAL A 260 -20.32 12.27 -8.93
N GLU A 261 -19.73 12.82 -9.96
CA GLU A 261 -19.63 12.23 -11.30
C GLU A 261 -18.82 10.93 -11.29
N CYS A 262 -17.80 10.83 -10.42
CA CYS A 262 -17.06 9.59 -10.20
C CYS A 262 -17.96 8.48 -9.67
N VAL A 263 -18.73 8.75 -8.62
CA VAL A 263 -19.69 7.78 -8.05
C VAL A 263 -20.76 7.40 -9.07
N GLU A 264 -21.30 8.37 -9.80
CA GLU A 264 -22.30 8.12 -10.85
C GLU A 264 -21.73 7.29 -12.00
N THR A 265 -20.46 7.50 -12.34
CA THR A 265 -19.77 6.74 -13.40
C THR A 265 -19.63 5.28 -13.00
N ILE A 266 -19.12 4.98 -11.78
CA ILE A 266 -19.07 3.61 -11.26
C ILE A 266 -20.45 2.98 -11.28
N LYS A 267 -21.47 3.67 -10.75
CA LYS A 267 -22.85 3.18 -10.71
C LYS A 267 -23.43 2.86 -12.10
N ARG A 268 -23.11 3.68 -13.12
CA ARG A 268 -23.54 3.42 -14.51
C ARG A 268 -22.89 2.16 -15.08
N ILE A 269 -21.57 2.00 -14.85
CA ILE A 269 -20.81 0.83 -15.32
C ILE A 269 -21.35 -0.43 -14.64
N ALA A 270 -21.48 -0.43 -13.31
CA ALA A 270 -21.97 -1.57 -12.53
C ALA A 270 -23.38 -2.01 -13.00
N ARG A 271 -24.31 -1.07 -13.08
CA ARG A 271 -25.68 -1.37 -13.53
C ARG A 271 -25.74 -1.91 -14.96
N ARG A 272 -24.85 -1.45 -15.83
CA ARG A 272 -24.81 -1.93 -17.21
C ARG A 272 -24.31 -3.37 -17.26
N MET A 273 -23.27 -3.67 -16.49
CA MET A 273 -22.71 -5.02 -16.37
C MET A 273 -23.72 -6.02 -15.80
N GLU A 274 -24.34 -5.71 -14.67
CA GLU A 274 -25.34 -6.57 -14.01
C GLU A 274 -26.57 -6.87 -14.88
N ARG A 275 -26.93 -5.97 -15.79
CA ARG A 275 -28.01 -6.21 -16.75
C ARG A 275 -27.65 -7.20 -17.84
N GLU A 276 -26.40 -7.18 -18.31
CA GLU A 276 -25.93 -8.12 -19.33
C GLU A 276 -25.79 -9.53 -18.76
N GLU A 277 -25.28 -9.68 -17.55
CA GLU A 277 -25.19 -10.98 -16.90
C GLU A 277 -26.57 -11.63 -16.73
N LYS A 278 -27.61 -10.84 -16.34
CA LYS A 278 -28.99 -11.34 -16.25
C LYS A 278 -29.61 -11.66 -17.59
N ALA A 279 -29.10 -11.15 -18.71
CA ALA A 279 -29.60 -11.43 -20.05
C ALA A 279 -28.99 -12.69 -20.67
N VAL A 280 -27.87 -13.18 -20.11
CA VAL A 280 -27.14 -14.37 -20.59
C VAL A 280 -27.50 -15.63 -19.80
N LEU A 281 -28.14 -15.49 -18.64
CA LEU A 281 -28.73 -16.57 -17.83
C LEU A 281 -30.19 -16.80 -18.22
#